data_347f9f8bdc252fcf6d32eb9c8cfd2529
#
_entry.id   347f9f8bdc252fcf6d32eb9c8cfd2529
#
_cell.length_a   1.000
_cell.length_b   1.000
_cell.length_c   1.000
_cell.angle_alpha   90.00
_cell.angle_beta   90.00
_cell.angle_gamma   90.00
#
_symmetry.space_group_name_H-M   'P 1'
#
loop_
_entity.id
_entity.type
_entity.pdbx_description
1 polymer ?
#
loop_
_entity_poly.entity_id
_entity_poly.type
_entity_poly.pdbx_seq_one_letter_code
_entity_poly.pdbx_strand_id
1 'polypeptide(L)'
;MGVFTKITVKLIPKPKKIETLAAYFSDRDDAIDAADLIIDNNILPRTLEFMDKMTINAVRSYTGTDIGEDVEVLLLIDIDGTEESISHEMPVVKNACKESKASKTKVAETVKEREAIWAARRSISPALYNIAPHKINEDICVPRSKIKEILQKVDQINEHQTIYIANFGHIGDGNIHVNIMYNDDPDQAELAESIVNKVMREVVAVGGTISGEHGIGNKKSQFMELEISPKEMAIMKRFKNYFDPKGIMNPGKMFIR
;
A
#
# COMPACT_ATOMS: atom_id res chain seq x y z
N MET A 1 5.71 -20.27 6.80
CA MET A 1 4.85 -21.04 7.75
C MET A 1 5.64 -21.33 9.01
N GLY A 2 4.99 -21.28 10.18
CA GLY A 2 5.65 -21.61 11.44
C GLY A 2 4.68 -21.54 12.62
N VAL A 3 5.14 -22.03 13.77
CA VAL A 3 4.46 -21.87 15.06
C VAL A 3 5.35 -21.01 15.95
N PHE A 4 4.89 -19.79 16.27
CA PHE A 4 5.64 -18.84 17.08
C PHE A 4 5.28 -19.05 18.56
N THR A 5 6.23 -19.55 19.34
CA THR A 5 6.06 -19.74 20.79
C THR A 5 6.76 -18.67 21.61
N LYS A 6 7.76 -18.00 21.03
CA LYS A 6 8.52 -16.93 21.66
C LYS A 6 9.12 -16.02 20.60
N ILE A 7 9.05 -14.71 20.80
CA ILE A 7 9.67 -13.71 19.93
C ILE A 7 10.62 -12.86 20.76
N THR A 8 11.87 -12.76 20.34
CA THR A 8 12.87 -11.86 20.92
C THR A 8 13.14 -10.73 19.94
N VAL A 9 12.97 -9.50 20.38
CA VAL A 9 13.20 -8.29 19.56
C VAL A 9 14.34 -7.46 20.14
N LYS A 10 15.15 -6.87 19.25
CA LYS A 10 16.12 -5.84 19.64
C LYS A 10 15.40 -4.49 19.64
N LEU A 11 15.45 -3.80 20.79
CA LEU A 11 14.92 -2.46 20.89
C LEU A 11 15.92 -1.45 20.30
N ILE A 12 15.40 -0.45 19.64
CA ILE A 12 16.17 0.73 19.21
C ILE A 12 15.78 1.94 20.08
N PRO A 13 16.67 2.94 20.26
CA PRO A 13 16.31 4.18 20.93
C PRO A 13 15.12 4.85 20.24
N LYS A 14 14.20 5.40 21.05
CA LYS A 14 13.10 6.19 20.49
C LYS A 14 13.69 7.43 19.80
N PRO A 15 13.31 7.72 18.56
CA PRO A 15 13.77 8.91 17.86
C PRO A 15 13.45 10.18 18.64
N LYS A 16 14.43 11.11 18.67
CA LYS A 16 14.26 12.38 19.40
C LYS A 16 13.29 13.32 18.69
N LYS A 17 13.26 13.24 17.37
CA LYS A 17 12.45 14.11 16.51
C LYS A 17 11.85 13.30 15.37
N ILE A 18 10.67 13.71 14.91
CA ILE A 18 10.02 13.25 13.69
C ILE A 18 9.53 14.47 12.96
N GLU A 19 9.84 14.59 11.67
CA GLU A 19 9.28 15.60 10.79
C GLU A 19 8.48 14.93 9.68
N THR A 20 7.31 15.50 9.38
CA THR A 20 6.39 15.03 8.34
C THR A 20 6.36 16.01 7.20
N LEU A 21 6.58 15.53 5.99
CA LEU A 21 6.40 16.26 4.74
C LEU A 21 5.21 15.68 3.99
N ALA A 22 4.33 16.55 3.51
CA ALA A 22 3.33 16.24 2.49
C ALA A 22 3.81 16.81 1.16
N ALA A 23 3.89 15.97 0.11
CA ALA A 23 4.26 16.37 -1.24
C ALA A 23 3.11 16.05 -2.21
N TYR A 24 2.73 17.03 -3.01
CA TYR A 24 1.56 17.03 -3.89
C TYR A 24 2.02 16.96 -5.34
N PHE A 25 1.44 16.07 -6.12
CA PHE A 25 1.80 15.86 -7.52
C PHE A 25 0.55 15.89 -8.41
N SER A 26 0.71 16.43 -9.62
CA SER A 26 -0.30 16.40 -10.68
C SER A 26 -0.12 15.21 -11.63
N ASP A 27 0.92 14.39 -11.41
CA ASP A 27 1.21 13.18 -12.16
C ASP A 27 1.67 12.07 -11.23
N ARG A 28 1.20 10.85 -11.47
CA ARG A 28 1.51 9.70 -10.62
C ARG A 28 2.93 9.22 -10.79
N ASP A 29 3.43 9.23 -12.00
CA ASP A 29 4.77 8.74 -12.31
C ASP A 29 5.83 9.66 -11.71
N ASP A 30 5.58 10.97 -11.68
CA ASP A 30 6.44 11.95 -11.02
C ASP A 30 6.49 11.70 -9.48
N ALA A 31 5.38 11.32 -8.86
CA ALA A 31 5.37 10.97 -7.43
C ALA A 31 6.17 9.68 -7.13
N ILE A 32 6.08 8.68 -8.01
CA ILE A 32 6.86 7.44 -7.88
C ILE A 32 8.34 7.73 -8.06
N ASP A 33 8.72 8.57 -9.05
CA ASP A 33 10.11 9.02 -9.24
C ASP A 33 10.65 9.74 -8.02
N ALA A 34 9.84 10.56 -7.35
CA ALA A 34 10.23 11.21 -6.10
C ALA A 34 10.53 10.19 -4.99
N ALA A 35 9.68 9.17 -4.86
CA ALA A 35 9.90 8.11 -3.87
C ALA A 35 11.18 7.33 -4.14
N ASP A 36 11.44 6.97 -5.39
CA ASP A 36 12.68 6.29 -5.79
C ASP A 36 13.91 7.19 -5.56
N LEU A 37 13.84 8.45 -5.95
CA LEU A 37 14.94 9.40 -5.78
C LEU A 37 15.29 9.65 -4.31
N ILE A 38 14.32 9.66 -3.41
CA ILE A 38 14.56 9.75 -1.96
C ILE A 38 15.41 8.58 -1.49
N ILE A 39 15.04 7.35 -1.88
CA ILE A 39 15.75 6.14 -1.45
C ILE A 39 17.13 6.04 -2.13
N ASP A 40 17.24 6.43 -3.39
CA ASP A 40 18.50 6.44 -4.15
C ASP A 40 19.51 7.45 -3.59
N ASN A 41 19.03 8.51 -2.92
CA ASN A 41 19.87 9.40 -2.13
C ASN A 41 20.28 8.85 -0.74
N ASN A 42 20.06 7.54 -0.50
CA ASN A 42 20.32 6.86 0.76
C ASN A 42 19.53 7.41 1.96
N ILE A 43 18.39 8.05 1.72
CA ILE A 43 17.46 8.39 2.77
C ILE A 43 16.51 7.23 2.95
N LEU A 44 16.42 6.72 4.19
CA LEU A 44 15.44 5.70 4.57
C LEU A 44 14.36 6.34 5.44
N PRO A 45 13.27 6.82 4.86
CA PRO A 45 12.20 7.44 5.63
C PRO A 45 11.59 6.45 6.63
N ARG A 46 11.13 6.95 7.76
CA ARG A 46 10.32 6.18 8.70
C ARG A 46 9.03 5.67 8.04
N THR A 47 8.44 6.50 7.19
CA THR A 47 7.27 6.16 6.36
C THR A 47 7.36 6.89 5.03
N LEU A 48 6.89 6.24 3.98
CA LEU A 48 6.76 6.79 2.65
C LEU A 48 5.45 6.27 2.06
N GLU A 49 4.39 7.05 2.30
CA GLU A 49 3.01 6.68 1.99
C GLU A 49 2.57 7.34 0.68
N PHE A 50 1.79 6.61 -0.07
CA PHE A 50 1.21 7.01 -1.36
C PHE A 50 -0.31 6.99 -1.28
N MET A 51 -0.96 7.98 -1.88
CA MET A 51 -2.41 8.03 -2.07
C MET A 51 -2.71 8.55 -3.47
N ASP A 52 -3.49 7.79 -4.25
CA ASP A 52 -3.95 8.22 -5.57
C ASP A 52 -5.13 9.21 -5.49
N LYS A 53 -5.52 9.74 -6.65
CA LYS A 53 -6.62 10.71 -6.76
C LYS A 53 -7.94 10.20 -6.19
N MET A 54 -8.30 8.94 -6.44
CA MET A 54 -9.54 8.36 -5.93
C MET A 54 -9.54 8.33 -4.40
N THR A 55 -8.43 7.89 -3.81
CA THR A 55 -8.22 7.89 -2.37
C THR A 55 -8.26 9.31 -1.79
N ILE A 56 -7.59 10.28 -2.44
CA ILE A 56 -7.59 11.70 -2.04
C ILE A 56 -9.01 12.26 -2.03
N ASN A 57 -9.78 12.00 -3.09
CA ASN A 57 -11.16 12.46 -3.19
C ASN A 57 -12.06 11.88 -2.11
N ALA A 58 -11.92 10.59 -1.80
CA ALA A 58 -12.64 9.96 -0.71
C ALA A 58 -12.31 10.59 0.65
N VAL A 59 -11.03 10.80 0.94
CA VAL A 59 -10.57 11.45 2.18
C VAL A 59 -11.05 12.89 2.27
N ARG A 60 -10.96 13.67 1.18
CA ARG A 60 -11.45 15.05 1.11
C ARG A 60 -12.94 15.11 1.44
N SER A 61 -13.75 14.27 0.81
CA SER A 61 -15.20 14.21 1.06
C SER A 61 -15.52 13.80 2.49
N TYR A 62 -14.75 12.90 3.08
CA TYR A 62 -14.99 12.36 4.41
C TYR A 62 -14.55 13.30 5.54
N THR A 63 -13.39 13.96 5.38
CA THR A 63 -12.75 14.75 6.45
C THR A 63 -12.92 16.25 6.30
N GLY A 64 -13.29 16.74 5.10
CA GLY A 64 -13.26 18.15 4.75
C GLY A 64 -11.85 18.74 4.62
N THR A 65 -10.81 17.91 4.55
CA THR A 65 -9.42 18.36 4.41
C THR A 65 -9.21 18.98 3.03
N ASP A 66 -8.67 20.19 2.99
CA ASP A 66 -8.33 20.86 1.73
C ASP A 66 -7.04 20.30 1.15
N ILE A 67 -7.21 19.42 0.18
CA ILE A 67 -6.14 18.88 -0.68
C ILE A 67 -6.50 19.33 -2.10
N GLY A 68 -5.86 20.31 -2.66
CA GLY A 68 -6.20 20.93 -3.95
C GLY A 68 -6.81 19.99 -5.01
N GLU A 69 -7.67 20.49 -5.89
CA GLU A 69 -8.40 19.66 -6.87
C GLU A 69 -7.50 19.09 -7.96
N ASP A 70 -6.41 19.80 -8.28
CA ASP A 70 -5.42 19.38 -9.30
C ASP A 70 -4.43 18.35 -8.81
N VAL A 71 -4.58 17.84 -7.57
CA VAL A 71 -3.68 16.83 -7.00
C VAL A 71 -4.13 15.44 -7.43
N GLU A 72 -3.27 14.77 -8.20
CA GLU A 72 -3.46 13.39 -8.62
C GLU A 72 -2.88 12.40 -7.59
N VAL A 73 -1.78 12.81 -6.93
CA VAL A 73 -1.09 11.99 -5.93
C VAL A 73 -0.61 12.82 -4.77
N LEU A 74 -0.75 12.25 -3.57
CA LEU A 74 -0.16 12.76 -2.34
C LEU A 74 0.84 11.74 -1.79
N LEU A 75 2.08 12.19 -1.56
CA LEU A 75 3.05 11.46 -0.75
C LEU A 75 3.09 12.04 0.66
N LEU A 76 3.05 11.16 1.67
CA LEU A 76 3.30 11.51 3.06
C LEU A 76 4.60 10.85 3.51
N ILE A 77 5.54 11.65 3.98
CA ILE A 77 6.90 11.24 4.27
C ILE A 77 7.25 11.64 5.69
N ASP A 78 7.54 10.66 6.56
CA ASP A 78 8.11 10.91 7.88
C ASP A 78 9.60 10.59 7.86
N ILE A 79 10.39 11.53 8.37
CA ILE A 79 11.80 11.31 8.69
C ILE A 79 11.96 11.40 10.19
N ASP A 80 12.72 10.48 10.77
CA ASP A 80 12.97 10.45 12.20
C ASP A 80 14.45 10.29 12.54
N GLY A 81 14.85 10.78 13.71
CA GLY A 81 16.24 10.68 14.14
C GLY A 81 16.62 11.74 15.17
N THR A 82 17.86 12.22 15.05
CA THR A 82 18.37 13.38 15.80
C THR A 82 18.00 14.67 15.05
N GLU A 83 18.08 15.82 15.73
CA GLU A 83 17.88 17.12 15.07
C GLU A 83 18.89 17.35 13.94
N GLU A 84 20.12 16.90 14.13
CA GLU A 84 21.18 17.01 13.14
C GLU A 84 20.90 16.16 11.91
N SER A 85 20.53 14.87 12.06
CA SER A 85 20.19 14.00 10.92
C SER A 85 19.02 14.56 10.13
N ILE A 86 17.94 14.96 10.81
CA ILE A 86 16.74 15.50 10.14
C ILE A 86 17.06 16.82 9.42
N SER A 87 17.87 17.69 9.99
CA SER A 87 18.28 18.96 9.34
C SER A 87 19.09 18.73 8.06
N HIS A 88 19.76 17.60 7.95
CA HIS A 88 20.48 17.19 6.74
C HIS A 88 19.55 16.46 5.74
N GLU A 89 18.71 15.54 6.20
CA GLU A 89 17.89 14.66 5.37
C GLU A 89 16.65 15.37 4.77
N MET A 90 15.96 16.22 5.56
CA MET A 90 14.75 16.89 5.09
C MET A 90 14.96 17.78 3.86
N PRO A 91 16.05 18.55 3.74
CA PRO A 91 16.38 19.27 2.51
C PRO A 91 16.55 18.35 1.30
N VAL A 92 17.17 17.17 1.47
CA VAL A 92 17.34 16.19 0.39
C VAL A 92 16.00 15.66 -0.07
N VAL A 93 15.11 15.29 0.85
CA VAL A 93 13.75 14.84 0.54
C VAL A 93 12.94 15.92 -0.18
N LYS A 94 12.99 17.16 0.29
CA LYS A 94 12.33 18.28 -0.39
C LYS A 94 12.85 18.48 -1.81
N ASN A 95 14.16 18.36 -1.98
CA ASN A 95 14.79 18.52 -3.29
C ASN A 95 14.37 17.38 -4.24
N ALA A 96 14.37 16.14 -3.77
CA ALA A 96 13.90 14.99 -4.55
C ALA A 96 12.45 15.17 -5.01
N CYS A 97 11.55 15.61 -4.13
CA CYS A 97 10.17 15.94 -4.51
C CYS A 97 10.11 17.06 -5.57
N LYS A 98 10.94 18.10 -5.42
CA LYS A 98 10.99 19.23 -6.37
C LYS A 98 11.54 18.82 -7.74
N GLU A 99 12.61 18.04 -7.77
CA GLU A 99 13.21 17.51 -9.00
C GLU A 99 12.22 16.64 -9.76
N SER A 100 11.41 15.87 -9.03
CA SER A 100 10.30 15.07 -9.58
C SER A 100 8.99 15.87 -9.74
N LYS A 101 9.07 17.19 -9.88
CA LYS A 101 7.97 18.10 -10.24
C LYS A 101 6.80 18.14 -9.24
N ALA A 102 7.04 17.93 -7.96
CA ALA A 102 6.01 18.18 -6.97
C ALA A 102 5.46 19.61 -7.12
N SER A 103 4.14 19.76 -7.29
CA SER A 103 3.48 21.06 -7.42
C SER A 103 3.56 21.87 -6.12
N LYS A 104 3.61 21.18 -4.98
CA LYS A 104 3.73 21.76 -3.65
C LYS A 104 4.34 20.76 -2.68
N THR A 105 5.12 21.27 -1.73
CA THR A 105 5.54 20.52 -0.54
C THR A 105 5.19 21.32 0.72
N LYS A 106 4.75 20.62 1.77
CA LYS A 106 4.43 21.21 3.06
C LYS A 106 5.02 20.37 4.19
N VAL A 107 5.90 20.95 5.00
CA VAL A 107 6.36 20.33 6.24
C VAL A 107 5.39 20.73 7.36
N ALA A 108 5.01 19.76 8.20
CA ALA A 108 4.25 20.05 9.41
C ALA A 108 5.13 20.80 10.41
N GLU A 109 4.75 22.01 10.76
CA GLU A 109 5.51 22.87 11.70
C GLU A 109 5.23 22.52 13.16
N THR A 110 4.07 21.92 13.41
CA THR A 110 3.61 21.56 14.76
C THR A 110 3.18 20.09 14.84
N VAL A 111 3.22 19.55 16.06
CA VAL A 111 2.67 18.21 16.34
C VAL A 111 1.19 18.12 15.93
N LYS A 112 0.42 19.19 16.11
CA LYS A 112 -1.00 19.24 15.75
C LYS A 112 -1.19 19.12 14.22
N GLU A 113 -0.38 19.81 13.43
CA GLU A 113 -0.42 19.68 11.97
C GLU A 113 -0.04 18.29 11.50
N ARG A 114 1.03 17.72 12.09
CA ARG A 114 1.43 16.35 11.81
C ARG A 114 0.29 15.37 12.09
N GLU A 115 -0.32 15.46 13.27
CA GLU A 115 -1.44 14.59 13.63
C GLU A 115 -2.66 14.78 12.71
N ALA A 116 -2.93 15.99 12.23
CA ALA A 116 -3.99 16.24 11.24
C ALA A 116 -3.70 15.54 9.91
N ILE A 117 -2.47 15.62 9.40
CA ILE A 117 -2.03 14.93 8.18
C ILE A 117 -2.22 13.41 8.35
N TRP A 118 -1.73 12.85 9.45
CA TRP A 118 -1.86 11.42 9.73
C TRP A 118 -3.30 10.98 10.03
N ALA A 119 -4.13 11.86 10.59
CA ALA A 119 -5.56 11.58 10.76
C ALA A 119 -6.25 11.42 9.40
N ALA A 120 -5.93 12.27 8.42
CA ALA A 120 -6.40 12.11 7.05
C ALA A 120 -5.97 10.76 6.44
N ARG A 121 -4.70 10.36 6.60
CA ARG A 121 -4.20 9.06 6.14
C ARG A 121 -4.92 7.88 6.80
N ARG A 122 -5.14 7.94 8.13
CA ARG A 122 -5.86 6.90 8.87
C ARG A 122 -7.34 6.81 8.51
N SER A 123 -7.92 7.87 7.98
CA SER A 123 -9.33 7.91 7.57
C SER A 123 -9.61 7.26 6.21
N ILE A 124 -8.58 6.85 5.45
CA ILE A 124 -8.76 6.32 4.10
C ILE A 124 -9.76 5.15 4.09
N SER A 125 -9.54 4.12 4.92
CA SER A 125 -10.39 2.93 4.87
C SER A 125 -11.87 3.20 5.15
N PRO A 126 -12.26 3.98 6.17
CA PRO A 126 -13.66 4.39 6.33
C PRO A 126 -14.15 5.36 5.25
N ALA A 127 -13.30 6.26 4.72
CA ALA A 127 -13.67 7.20 3.68
C ALA A 127 -14.07 6.52 2.36
N LEU A 128 -13.42 5.40 2.03
CA LEU A 128 -13.72 4.64 0.82
C LEU A 128 -15.17 4.13 0.79
N TYR A 129 -15.79 3.84 1.95
CA TYR A 129 -17.20 3.43 2.00
C TYR A 129 -18.21 4.53 1.61
N ASN A 130 -17.74 5.79 1.46
CA ASN A 130 -18.55 6.85 0.86
C ASN A 130 -18.60 6.76 -0.68
N ILE A 131 -17.70 5.98 -1.30
CA ILE A 131 -17.69 5.75 -2.75
C ILE A 131 -18.71 4.66 -3.10
N ALA A 132 -18.64 3.52 -2.41
CA ALA A 132 -19.55 2.40 -2.60
C ALA A 132 -19.61 1.53 -1.33
N PRO A 133 -20.72 0.80 -1.08
CA PRO A 133 -20.94 0.05 0.17
C PRO A 133 -20.05 -1.19 0.30
N HIS A 134 -19.56 -1.75 -0.80
CA HIS A 134 -18.72 -2.94 -0.79
C HIS A 134 -17.29 -2.63 -1.19
N LYS A 135 -16.34 -3.32 -0.54
CA LYS A 135 -14.91 -3.15 -0.76
C LYS A 135 -14.19 -4.50 -0.75
N ILE A 136 -13.45 -4.79 -1.81
CA ILE A 136 -12.39 -5.79 -1.78
C ILE A 136 -11.07 -5.05 -1.65
N ASN A 137 -10.31 -5.36 -0.60
CA ASN A 137 -8.98 -4.79 -0.39
C ASN A 137 -7.93 -5.87 -0.69
N GLU A 138 -7.12 -5.62 -1.71
CA GLU A 138 -6.01 -6.47 -2.06
C GLU A 138 -4.71 -5.78 -1.69
N ASP A 139 -3.92 -6.46 -0.90
CA ASP A 139 -2.62 -6.11 -0.41
C ASP A 139 -1.58 -6.82 -1.28
N ILE A 140 -1.05 -6.10 -2.26
CA ILE A 140 -0.04 -6.60 -3.19
C ILE A 140 1.32 -5.99 -2.88
N CYS A 141 2.39 -6.69 -3.23
CA CYS A 141 3.72 -6.12 -3.16
C CYS A 141 4.48 -6.43 -4.46
N VAL A 142 5.12 -5.41 -5.02
CA VAL A 142 5.92 -5.54 -6.24
C VAL A 142 7.32 -4.93 -6.03
N PRO A 143 8.34 -5.34 -6.80
CA PRO A 143 9.60 -4.62 -6.81
C PRO A 143 9.36 -3.12 -7.08
N ARG A 144 10.02 -2.21 -6.36
CA ARG A 144 9.83 -0.76 -6.52
C ARG A 144 9.87 -0.30 -7.98
N SER A 145 10.82 -0.81 -8.75
CA SER A 145 10.94 -0.54 -10.20
C SER A 145 9.73 -0.99 -11.03
N LYS A 146 8.78 -1.72 -10.45
CA LYS A 146 7.58 -2.23 -11.10
C LYS A 146 6.29 -1.54 -10.66
N ILE A 147 6.40 -0.57 -9.73
CA ILE A 147 5.21 0.15 -9.21
C ILE A 147 4.48 0.89 -10.35
N LYS A 148 5.19 1.63 -11.19
CA LYS A 148 4.57 2.31 -12.35
C LYS A 148 3.85 1.32 -13.25
N GLU A 149 4.52 0.23 -13.60
CA GLU A 149 3.97 -0.80 -14.48
C GLU A 149 2.71 -1.43 -13.91
N ILE A 150 2.71 -1.83 -12.63
CA ILE A 150 1.52 -2.47 -12.04
C ILE A 150 0.35 -1.51 -11.90
N LEU A 151 0.57 -0.25 -11.52
CA LEU A 151 -0.50 0.73 -11.42
C LEU A 151 -1.10 1.06 -12.79
N GLN A 152 -0.30 1.14 -13.85
CA GLN A 152 -0.80 1.29 -15.23
C GLN A 152 -1.64 0.07 -15.66
N LYS A 153 -1.22 -1.15 -15.30
CA LYS A 153 -2.00 -2.37 -15.57
C LYS A 153 -3.33 -2.39 -14.81
N VAL A 154 -3.34 -1.93 -13.56
CA VAL A 154 -4.58 -1.78 -12.77
C VAL A 154 -5.54 -0.81 -13.46
N ASP A 155 -5.06 0.33 -13.96
CA ASP A 155 -5.87 1.28 -14.72
C ASP A 155 -6.45 0.64 -16.00
N GLN A 156 -5.62 -0.06 -16.78
CA GLN A 156 -6.05 -0.76 -17.99
C GLN A 156 -7.10 -1.85 -17.72
N ILE A 157 -6.94 -2.60 -16.61
CA ILE A 157 -7.93 -3.61 -16.20
C ILE A 157 -9.28 -2.95 -15.90
N ASN A 158 -9.28 -1.74 -15.36
CA ASN A 158 -10.48 -0.99 -14.99
C ASN A 158 -10.98 -0.04 -16.09
N GLU A 159 -10.25 0.10 -17.19
CA GLU A 159 -10.67 0.91 -18.33
C GLU A 159 -12.05 0.43 -18.84
N HIS A 160 -12.98 1.35 -18.99
CA HIS A 160 -14.35 1.06 -19.40
C HIS A 160 -15.22 0.27 -18.38
N GLN A 161 -14.76 0.06 -17.15
CA GLN A 161 -15.55 -0.58 -16.11
C GLN A 161 -16.34 0.44 -15.28
N THR A 162 -17.40 -0.05 -14.62
CA THR A 162 -18.26 0.77 -13.74
C THR A 162 -17.86 0.66 -12.27
N ILE A 163 -16.67 0.18 -12.00
CA ILE A 163 -16.13 -0.07 -10.65
C ILE A 163 -15.09 1.00 -10.32
N TYR A 164 -15.04 1.42 -9.07
CA TYR A 164 -14.04 2.37 -8.59
C TYR A 164 -12.85 1.62 -8.00
N ILE A 165 -11.63 1.99 -8.39
CA ILE A 165 -10.40 1.49 -7.79
C ILE A 165 -9.67 2.64 -7.12
N ALA A 166 -9.30 2.45 -5.86
CA ALA A 166 -8.53 3.40 -5.07
C ALA A 166 -7.25 2.72 -4.58
N ASN A 167 -6.11 3.34 -4.88
CA ASN A 167 -4.80 2.80 -4.53
C ASN A 167 -4.11 3.69 -3.49
N PHE A 168 -3.63 3.07 -2.44
CA PHE A 168 -2.76 3.71 -1.46
C PHE A 168 -1.82 2.67 -0.87
N GLY A 169 -0.77 3.08 -0.19
CA GLY A 169 0.12 2.10 0.43
C GLY A 169 1.50 2.63 0.73
N HIS A 170 2.38 1.69 1.06
CA HIS A 170 3.77 1.94 1.47
C HIS A 170 4.66 1.89 0.22
N ILE A 171 4.75 3.03 -0.50
CA ILE A 171 5.47 3.04 -1.78
C ILE A 171 6.97 2.77 -1.63
N GLY A 172 7.53 3.02 -0.44
CA GLY A 172 8.94 2.80 -0.16
C GLY A 172 9.40 1.34 -0.22
N ASP A 173 8.49 0.38 -0.01
CA ASP A 173 8.77 -1.07 -0.07
C ASP A 173 7.94 -1.81 -1.14
N GLY A 174 7.17 -1.06 -1.94
CA GLY A 174 6.39 -1.63 -3.04
C GLY A 174 5.06 -2.25 -2.63
N ASN A 175 4.63 -2.05 -1.39
CA ASN A 175 3.35 -2.56 -0.90
C ASN A 175 2.22 -1.58 -1.24
N ILE A 176 1.27 -2.04 -2.05
CA ILE A 176 0.11 -1.26 -2.53
C ILE A 176 -1.18 -1.96 -2.13
N HIS A 177 -2.07 -1.21 -1.50
CA HIS A 177 -3.43 -1.63 -1.22
C HIS A 177 -4.34 -1.21 -2.37
N VAL A 178 -4.73 -2.16 -3.19
CA VAL A 178 -5.69 -1.98 -4.29
C VAL A 178 -7.09 -2.21 -3.75
N ASN A 179 -7.89 -1.16 -3.67
CA ASN A 179 -9.25 -1.21 -3.14
C ASN A 179 -10.26 -1.12 -4.28
N ILE A 180 -10.99 -2.19 -4.48
CA ILE A 180 -12.02 -2.32 -5.52
C ILE A 180 -13.37 -2.08 -4.84
N MET A 181 -14.04 -0.98 -5.23
CA MET A 181 -15.28 -0.51 -4.61
C MET A 181 -16.45 -0.75 -5.56
N TYR A 182 -17.53 -1.38 -5.09
CA TYR A 182 -18.70 -1.70 -5.90
C TYR A 182 -20.02 -1.58 -5.12
N ASN A 183 -21.14 -1.43 -5.84
CA ASN A 183 -22.47 -1.25 -5.27
C ASN A 183 -23.17 -2.59 -5.03
N ASP A 184 -24.38 -2.56 -4.43
CA ASP A 184 -25.29 -3.71 -4.24
C ASP A 184 -25.86 -4.19 -5.58
N ASP A 185 -24.99 -4.72 -6.42
CA ASP A 185 -25.29 -5.20 -7.76
C ASP A 185 -24.50 -6.50 -8.01
N PRO A 186 -25.19 -7.64 -8.26
CA PRO A 186 -24.53 -8.92 -8.52
C PRO A 186 -23.54 -8.87 -9.70
N ASP A 187 -23.83 -8.11 -10.76
CA ASP A 187 -22.95 -8.00 -11.93
C ASP A 187 -21.67 -7.21 -11.54
N GLN A 188 -21.79 -6.19 -10.69
CA GLN A 188 -20.63 -5.47 -10.16
C GLN A 188 -19.81 -6.34 -9.20
N ALA A 189 -20.46 -7.20 -8.40
CA ALA A 189 -19.74 -8.12 -7.52
C ALA A 189 -18.91 -9.13 -8.32
N GLU A 190 -19.49 -9.74 -9.36
CA GLU A 190 -18.77 -10.66 -10.27
C GLU A 190 -17.63 -9.93 -11.00
N LEU A 191 -17.88 -8.71 -11.47
CA LEU A 191 -16.87 -7.89 -12.13
C LEU A 191 -15.73 -7.55 -11.18
N ALA A 192 -16.01 -7.21 -9.91
CA ALA A 192 -15.00 -6.94 -8.89
C ALA A 192 -14.09 -8.15 -8.66
N GLU A 193 -14.66 -9.34 -8.51
CA GLU A 193 -13.89 -10.59 -8.40
C GLU A 193 -13.07 -10.88 -9.66
N SER A 194 -13.60 -10.60 -10.85
CA SER A 194 -12.85 -10.72 -12.11
C SER A 194 -11.65 -9.78 -12.16
N ILE A 195 -11.81 -8.54 -11.69
CA ILE A 195 -10.73 -7.54 -11.59
C ILE A 195 -9.66 -8.03 -10.63
N VAL A 196 -10.04 -8.52 -9.43
CA VAL A 196 -9.08 -9.11 -8.47
C VAL A 196 -8.24 -10.20 -9.13
N ASN A 197 -8.90 -11.13 -9.83
CA ASN A 197 -8.20 -12.23 -10.52
C ASN A 197 -7.19 -11.73 -11.57
N LYS A 198 -7.52 -10.68 -12.33
CA LYS A 198 -6.61 -10.06 -13.31
C LYS A 198 -5.45 -9.36 -12.60
N VAL A 199 -5.72 -8.55 -11.58
CA VAL A 199 -4.71 -7.85 -10.80
C VAL A 199 -3.70 -8.84 -10.22
N MET A 200 -4.15 -9.93 -9.58
CA MET A 200 -3.25 -10.93 -8.99
C MET A 200 -2.34 -11.59 -10.05
N ARG A 201 -2.84 -11.85 -11.24
CA ARG A 201 -2.02 -12.39 -12.35
C ARG A 201 -0.96 -11.39 -12.81
N GLU A 202 -1.32 -10.13 -12.97
CA GLU A 202 -0.38 -9.08 -13.37
C GLU A 202 0.69 -8.83 -12.30
N VAL A 203 0.32 -8.86 -11.01
CA VAL A 203 1.26 -8.76 -9.90
C VAL A 203 2.34 -9.85 -9.98
N VAL A 204 1.94 -11.10 -10.14
CA VAL A 204 2.88 -12.21 -10.25
C VAL A 204 3.71 -12.11 -11.54
N ALA A 205 3.10 -11.69 -12.64
CA ALA A 205 3.79 -11.51 -13.93
C ALA A 205 4.92 -10.48 -13.88
N VAL A 206 4.79 -9.43 -13.05
CA VAL A 206 5.87 -8.44 -12.87
C VAL A 206 6.87 -8.83 -11.77
N GLY A 207 6.77 -10.04 -11.22
CA GLY A 207 7.67 -10.55 -10.17
C GLY A 207 7.28 -10.07 -8.76
N GLY A 208 6.04 -9.68 -8.56
CA GLY A 208 5.47 -9.34 -7.26
C GLY A 208 4.92 -10.55 -6.51
N THR A 209 4.28 -10.29 -5.37
CA THR A 209 3.63 -11.28 -4.52
C THR A 209 2.18 -10.89 -4.25
N ILE A 210 1.31 -11.89 -4.16
CA ILE A 210 -0.13 -11.72 -3.92
C ILE A 210 -0.46 -11.22 -2.51
N SER A 211 0.50 -11.17 -1.60
CA SER A 211 0.31 -10.62 -0.26
C SER A 211 1.58 -9.94 0.23
N GLY A 212 1.49 -8.62 0.45
CA GLY A 212 2.54 -7.82 1.05
C GLY A 212 2.68 -8.10 2.55
N GLU A 213 1.64 -7.77 3.33
CA GLU A 213 1.69 -7.85 4.79
C GLU A 213 0.49 -8.56 5.45
N HIS A 214 -0.67 -8.65 4.76
CA HIS A 214 -1.89 -9.21 5.35
C HIS A 214 -1.89 -10.75 5.45
N GLY A 215 -1.04 -11.42 4.68
CA GLY A 215 -1.01 -12.89 4.58
C GLY A 215 -2.14 -13.46 3.72
N ILE A 216 -2.09 -14.76 3.51
CA ILE A 216 -2.98 -15.47 2.58
C ILE A 216 -4.38 -15.69 3.16
N GLY A 217 -4.47 -16.13 4.40
CA GLY A 217 -5.75 -16.43 5.04
C GLY A 217 -6.59 -17.43 4.24
N ASN A 218 -7.87 -17.13 4.08
CA ASN A 218 -8.81 -17.90 3.24
C ASN A 218 -9.15 -17.18 1.93
N LYS A 219 -9.05 -15.86 1.87
CA LYS A 219 -9.40 -15.08 0.68
C LYS A 219 -8.41 -15.23 -0.46
N LYS A 220 -7.11 -15.22 -0.15
CA LYS A 220 -6.04 -15.30 -1.15
C LYS A 220 -5.58 -16.73 -1.44
N SER A 221 -6.12 -17.73 -0.75
CA SER A 221 -5.75 -19.15 -0.94
C SER A 221 -5.92 -19.63 -2.38
N GLN A 222 -6.93 -19.13 -3.09
CA GLN A 222 -7.18 -19.43 -4.50
C GLN A 222 -6.09 -18.92 -5.45
N PHE A 223 -5.31 -17.91 -5.04
CA PHE A 223 -4.25 -17.32 -5.86
C PHE A 223 -2.86 -17.91 -5.57
N MET A 224 -2.74 -18.78 -4.57
CA MET A 224 -1.43 -19.34 -4.21
C MET A 224 -0.75 -20.08 -5.37
N GLU A 225 -1.51 -20.75 -6.23
CA GLU A 225 -0.99 -21.49 -7.38
C GLU A 225 -0.43 -20.57 -8.49
N LEU A 226 -0.72 -19.27 -8.45
CA LEU A 226 -0.11 -18.30 -9.36
C LEU A 226 1.36 -18.04 -9.00
N GLU A 227 1.70 -18.11 -7.71
CA GLU A 227 3.02 -17.74 -7.18
C GLU A 227 3.80 -18.96 -6.67
N ILE A 228 3.11 -19.95 -6.10
CA ILE A 228 3.71 -21.11 -5.43
C ILE A 228 3.58 -22.34 -6.30
N SER A 229 4.72 -22.96 -6.64
CA SER A 229 4.71 -24.18 -7.44
C SER A 229 4.04 -25.37 -6.71
N PRO A 230 3.52 -26.37 -7.45
CA PRO A 230 2.93 -27.58 -6.84
C PRO A 230 3.88 -28.31 -5.87
N LYS A 231 5.19 -28.28 -6.15
CA LYS A 231 6.21 -28.90 -5.29
C LYS A 231 6.36 -28.15 -3.96
N GLU A 232 6.43 -26.83 -4.02
CA GLU A 232 6.49 -25.96 -2.82
C GLU A 232 5.22 -26.08 -2.01
N MET A 233 4.05 -26.07 -2.68
CA MET A 233 2.74 -26.26 -2.05
C MET A 233 2.69 -27.61 -1.29
N ALA A 234 3.20 -28.69 -1.89
CA ALA A 234 3.27 -30.00 -1.24
C ALA A 234 4.17 -29.99 0.01
N ILE A 235 5.31 -29.26 -0.05
CA ILE A 235 6.20 -29.09 1.09
C ILE A 235 5.50 -28.31 2.21
N MET A 236 4.86 -27.19 1.87
CA MET A 236 4.12 -26.36 2.83
C MET A 236 3.01 -27.17 3.54
N LYS A 237 2.25 -27.99 2.81
CA LYS A 237 1.22 -28.88 3.36
C LYS A 237 1.84 -29.93 4.31
N ARG A 238 3.02 -30.50 3.99
CA ARG A 238 3.73 -31.42 4.89
C ARG A 238 4.16 -30.72 6.18
N PHE A 239 4.70 -29.52 6.12
CA PHE A 239 5.02 -28.74 7.31
C PHE A 239 3.79 -28.45 8.16
N LYS A 240 2.68 -28.05 7.55
CA LYS A 240 1.43 -27.85 8.27
C LYS A 240 1.01 -29.10 9.03
N ASN A 241 1.00 -30.26 8.36
CA ASN A 241 0.60 -31.53 8.96
C ASN A 241 1.57 -32.01 10.05
N TYR A 242 2.86 -31.70 9.91
CA TYR A 242 3.86 -32.07 10.92
C TYR A 242 3.64 -31.32 12.24
N PHE A 243 3.39 -30.02 12.20
CA PHE A 243 3.16 -29.20 13.39
C PHE A 243 1.73 -29.24 13.91
N ASP A 244 0.76 -29.55 13.08
CA ASP A 244 -0.65 -29.59 13.41
C ASP A 244 -1.33 -30.84 12.84
N PRO A 245 -0.95 -32.03 13.34
CA PRO A 245 -1.47 -33.30 12.83
C PRO A 245 -2.98 -33.48 13.05
N LYS A 246 -3.56 -32.71 14.01
CA LYS A 246 -5.01 -32.71 14.29
C LYS A 246 -5.78 -31.68 13.47
N GLY A 247 -5.09 -30.79 12.75
CA GLY A 247 -5.72 -29.76 11.93
C GLY A 247 -6.54 -28.71 12.70
N ILE A 248 -6.17 -28.45 13.97
CA ILE A 248 -6.90 -27.53 14.87
C ILE A 248 -6.36 -26.10 14.83
N MET A 249 -5.17 -25.88 14.28
CA MET A 249 -4.56 -24.56 14.17
C MET A 249 -4.95 -23.89 12.85
N ASN A 250 -5.68 -22.79 12.93
CA ASN A 250 -6.13 -22.03 11.77
C ASN A 250 -6.76 -22.93 10.66
N PRO A 251 -7.80 -23.69 10.97
CA PRO A 251 -8.41 -24.60 10.03
C PRO A 251 -8.98 -23.85 8.82
N GLY A 252 -8.76 -24.40 7.61
CA GLY A 252 -9.25 -23.81 6.36
C GLY A 252 -8.50 -22.56 5.89
N LYS A 253 -7.37 -22.18 6.52
CA LYS A 253 -6.53 -21.07 6.09
C LYS A 253 -5.39 -21.58 5.19
N MET A 254 -5.01 -20.76 4.21
CA MET A 254 -3.97 -20.98 3.20
C MET A 254 -4.29 -22.08 2.20
N PHE A 255 -4.66 -23.27 2.64
CA PHE A 255 -4.90 -24.42 1.76
C PHE A 255 -6.41 -24.67 1.63
N ILE A 256 -6.92 -24.57 0.41
CA ILE A 256 -8.29 -24.98 0.08
C ILE A 256 -8.33 -26.51 0.26
N ARG A 257 -9.37 -26.98 0.92
CA ARG A 257 -9.61 -28.42 1.14
C ARG A 257 -10.10 -29.09 -0.13
#